data_923daf0ba15edd760620d05a9762b1c4
#
_entry.id   923daf0ba15edd760620d05a9762b1c4
#
_cell.length_a   1.000
_cell.length_b   1.000
_cell.length_c   1.000
_cell.angle_alpha   90.00
_cell.angle_beta   90.00
_cell.angle_gamma   90.00
#
_symmetry.space_group_name_H-M   'P 1'
#
loop_
_entity.id
_entity.type
_entity.pdbx_description
1 polymer ?
#
loop_
_entity_poly.entity_id
_entity_poly.type
_entity_poly.pdbx_seq_one_letter_code
_entity_poly.pdbx_strand_id
1 'polypeptide(L)'
;TDHERKKVKMLSHQQQDIPSAGGARNGFKAVLFDMDGILYDSMPNHGVAWQRAMKEFGIHFTLEDAYATEGARGVDTIRRYAKVQLGKELTEAEAQRMYDVKARYFHEMPEAKIFDGVTDLMQKIRRSGLKIGIVTGSAQRPLIERLSRDFGEFVSHDQITTAFDVKRGKPAPDPYLMGLQKAGDYAPAEGIVVENAPLGVRAGVAAGCYTVAVNSGPLADSVLLDEGADILFPTIRRFADNWERIL
;
A
#
# COMPACT_ATOMS: atom_id res chain seq x y z
N THR A 1 26.21 12.76 -4.26
CA THR A 1 25.39 13.24 -5.37
C THR A 1 24.24 12.27 -5.62
N ASP A 2 23.13 12.74 -6.19
CA ASP A 2 21.87 12.00 -6.42
C ASP A 2 22.07 10.64 -7.15
N HIS A 3 23.15 10.52 -7.89
CA HIS A 3 23.48 9.31 -8.65
C HIS A 3 24.02 8.16 -7.78
N GLU A 4 24.66 8.46 -6.67
CA GLU A 4 25.15 7.45 -5.73
C GLU A 4 24.04 6.90 -4.81
N ARG A 5 23.03 7.71 -4.50
CA ARG A 5 21.85 7.25 -3.76
C ARG A 5 21.02 6.22 -4.54
N LYS A 6 21.01 6.28 -5.87
CA LYS A 6 20.28 5.33 -6.73
C LYS A 6 20.92 3.93 -6.80
N LYS A 7 22.22 3.79 -6.56
CA LYS A 7 22.94 2.50 -6.65
C LYS A 7 22.76 1.57 -5.45
N VAL A 8 22.29 2.08 -4.32
CA VAL A 8 22.24 1.34 -3.05
C VAL A 8 20.89 0.63 -2.83
N LYS A 9 19.91 0.83 -3.72
CA LYS A 9 18.49 0.48 -3.47
C LYS A 9 18.03 -0.86 -4.04
N MET A 10 18.86 -1.59 -4.78
CA MET A 10 18.45 -2.86 -5.41
C MET A 10 19.07 -4.08 -4.72
N LEU A 11 18.23 -4.88 -4.09
CA LEU A 11 18.57 -6.23 -3.65
C LEU A 11 18.11 -7.24 -4.71
N SER A 12 18.97 -7.51 -5.70
CA SER A 12 18.81 -8.63 -6.62
C SER A 12 19.18 -9.94 -5.91
N HIS A 13 18.76 -11.08 -6.46
CA HIS A 13 18.82 -12.45 -5.94
C HIS A 13 20.16 -12.96 -5.36
N GLN A 14 21.18 -12.15 -5.27
CA GLN A 14 22.46 -12.47 -4.64
C GLN A 14 22.59 -11.70 -3.32
N GLN A 15 23.14 -12.34 -2.30
CA GLN A 15 23.49 -11.76 -1.01
C GLN A 15 24.32 -10.46 -1.19
N GLN A 16 23.64 -9.34 -1.41
CA GLN A 16 24.28 -8.04 -1.33
C GLN A 16 23.96 -7.44 0.03
N ASP A 17 24.97 -6.91 0.68
CA ASP A 17 24.87 -6.23 1.96
C ASP A 17 23.79 -5.13 1.86
N ILE A 18 22.72 -5.32 2.60
CA ILE A 18 21.77 -4.25 2.89
C ILE A 18 22.57 -3.26 3.72
N PRO A 19 22.72 -2.00 3.28
CA PRO A 19 23.34 -1.01 4.16
C PRO A 19 22.51 -0.99 5.43
N SER A 20 23.11 -1.30 6.58
CA SER A 20 22.49 -0.95 7.85
C SER A 20 22.20 0.55 7.76
N ALA A 21 20.97 0.93 7.94
CA ALA A 21 20.61 2.33 8.12
C ALA A 21 21.44 2.78 9.31
N GLY A 22 22.49 3.58 9.04
CA GLY A 22 23.67 3.78 9.87
C GLY A 22 23.38 3.93 11.36
N GLY A 23 24.04 3.12 12.10
CA GLY A 23 24.28 3.10 13.53
C GLY A 23 23.41 4.01 14.40
N ALA A 24 22.59 3.42 15.14
CA ALA A 24 21.71 3.71 16.23
C ALA A 24 20.30 3.30 15.81
N ARG A 25 19.68 2.49 16.59
CA ARG A 25 18.28 2.10 16.45
C ARG A 25 17.49 3.37 16.14
N ASN A 26 16.99 3.48 14.91
CA ASN A 26 16.61 4.74 14.25
C ASN A 26 15.41 5.49 14.87
N GLY A 27 15.05 5.24 16.11
CA GLY A 27 13.96 5.93 16.80
C GLY A 27 12.57 5.65 16.23
N PHE A 28 12.41 4.60 15.40
CA PHE A 28 11.12 4.19 14.88
C PHE A 28 10.17 3.77 16.01
N LYS A 29 8.90 4.13 15.87
CA LYS A 29 7.82 3.87 16.84
C LYS A 29 6.65 3.11 16.23
N ALA A 30 6.44 3.21 14.92
CA ALA A 30 5.31 2.59 14.25
C ALA A 30 5.68 2.07 12.86
N VAL A 31 5.01 0.98 12.46
CA VAL A 31 5.00 0.44 11.09
C VAL A 31 3.58 0.50 10.56
N LEU A 32 3.40 1.16 9.44
CA LEU A 32 2.12 1.36 8.79
C LEU A 32 2.08 0.54 7.50
N PHE A 33 1.17 -0.42 7.44
CA PHE A 33 1.01 -1.32 6.30
C PHE A 33 -0.12 -0.86 5.38
N ASP A 34 0.14 -0.82 4.08
CA ASP A 34 -0.94 -0.95 3.11
C ASP A 34 -1.59 -2.33 3.22
N MET A 35 -2.79 -2.49 2.67
CA MET A 35 -3.56 -3.74 2.73
C MET A 35 -3.38 -4.59 1.50
N ASP A 36 -3.88 -4.13 0.36
CA ASP A 36 -3.93 -4.89 -0.89
C ASP A 36 -2.54 -4.99 -1.54
N GLY A 37 -2.06 -6.19 -1.77
CA GLY A 37 -0.72 -6.42 -2.31
C GLY A 37 0.41 -6.39 -1.25
N ILE A 38 0.08 -6.15 0.01
CA ILE A 38 1.01 -6.20 1.14
C ILE A 38 0.58 -7.23 2.18
N LEU A 39 -0.62 -7.13 2.72
CA LEU A 39 -1.15 -8.10 3.68
C LEU A 39 -1.83 -9.26 2.98
N TYR A 40 -2.60 -8.96 1.94
CA TYR A 40 -3.35 -9.93 1.14
C TYR A 40 -2.87 -9.95 -0.31
N ASP A 41 -2.81 -11.15 -0.87
CA ASP A 41 -2.60 -11.37 -2.32
C ASP A 41 -3.91 -11.11 -3.08
N SER A 42 -4.41 -9.88 -2.97
CA SER A 42 -5.74 -9.44 -3.45
C SER A 42 -5.69 -8.70 -4.79
N MET A 43 -4.49 -8.28 -5.24
CA MET A 43 -4.38 -7.49 -6.47
C MET A 43 -4.83 -8.23 -7.74
N PRO A 44 -4.61 -9.53 -7.91
CA PRO A 44 -5.20 -10.26 -9.04
C PRO A 44 -6.72 -10.16 -9.08
N ASN A 45 -7.40 -10.27 -7.94
CA ASN A 45 -8.85 -10.10 -7.83
C ASN A 45 -9.29 -8.66 -8.16
N HIS A 46 -8.57 -7.67 -7.63
CA HIS A 46 -8.83 -6.26 -7.97
C HIS A 46 -8.64 -6.01 -9.47
N GLY A 47 -7.59 -6.56 -10.07
CA GLY A 47 -7.33 -6.42 -11.50
C GLY A 47 -8.48 -6.96 -12.36
N VAL A 48 -8.97 -8.16 -12.07
CA VAL A 48 -10.12 -8.75 -12.77
C VAL A 48 -11.38 -7.92 -12.57
N ALA A 49 -11.66 -7.49 -11.34
CA ALA A 49 -12.84 -6.68 -11.03
C ALA A 49 -12.80 -5.33 -11.78
N TRP A 50 -11.64 -4.67 -11.80
CA TRP A 50 -11.45 -3.44 -12.54
C TRP A 50 -11.63 -3.63 -14.06
N GLN A 51 -11.03 -4.66 -14.63
CA GLN A 51 -11.15 -4.94 -16.07
C GLN A 51 -12.61 -5.19 -16.47
N ARG A 52 -13.34 -5.99 -15.68
CA ARG A 52 -14.77 -6.27 -15.94
C ARG A 52 -15.63 -5.01 -15.84
N ALA A 53 -15.49 -4.25 -14.76
CA ALA A 53 -16.27 -3.03 -14.56
C ALA A 53 -15.98 -1.99 -15.64
N MET A 54 -14.73 -1.70 -15.91
CA MET A 54 -14.33 -0.71 -16.91
C MET A 54 -14.80 -1.10 -18.32
N LYS A 55 -14.77 -2.39 -18.65
CA LYS A 55 -15.28 -2.90 -19.92
C LYS A 55 -16.77 -2.60 -20.11
N GLU A 56 -17.58 -2.72 -19.07
CA GLU A 56 -19.01 -2.36 -19.13
C GLU A 56 -19.22 -0.88 -19.48
N PHE A 57 -18.29 -0.02 -19.11
CA PHE A 57 -18.35 1.43 -19.35
C PHE A 57 -17.65 1.85 -20.64
N GLY A 58 -17.14 0.90 -21.44
CA GLY A 58 -16.40 1.19 -22.66
C GLY A 58 -15.00 1.74 -22.43
N ILE A 59 -14.42 1.50 -21.26
CA ILE A 59 -13.07 1.93 -20.86
C ILE A 59 -12.12 0.73 -20.93
N HIS A 60 -11.01 0.91 -21.65
CA HIS A 60 -9.92 -0.06 -21.64
C HIS A 60 -9.08 0.10 -20.37
N PHE A 61 -8.90 -1.00 -19.62
CA PHE A 61 -8.16 -1.01 -18.37
C PHE A 61 -7.42 -2.35 -18.22
N THR A 62 -6.11 -2.28 -18.03
CA THR A 62 -5.25 -3.47 -17.93
C THR A 62 -4.98 -3.84 -16.48
N LEU A 63 -4.41 -5.03 -16.27
CA LEU A 63 -3.90 -5.42 -14.96
C LEU A 63 -2.81 -4.46 -14.47
N GLU A 64 -1.92 -4.02 -15.36
CA GLU A 64 -0.89 -3.03 -15.02
C GLU A 64 -1.51 -1.70 -14.59
N ASP A 65 -2.59 -1.25 -15.24
CA ASP A 65 -3.33 -0.06 -14.83
C ASP A 65 -3.86 -0.20 -13.39
N ALA A 66 -4.35 -1.38 -13.02
CA ALA A 66 -4.82 -1.65 -11.66
C ALA A 66 -3.70 -1.48 -10.63
N TYR A 67 -2.51 -2.01 -10.89
CA TYR A 67 -1.35 -1.82 -10.00
C TYR A 67 -0.85 -0.37 -9.99
N ALA A 68 -0.82 0.27 -11.16
CA ALA A 68 -0.34 1.66 -11.27
C ALA A 68 -1.25 2.68 -10.57
N THR A 69 -2.54 2.37 -10.44
CA THR A 69 -3.54 3.25 -9.81
C THR A 69 -3.95 2.81 -8.41
N GLU A 70 -3.37 1.73 -7.92
CA GLU A 70 -3.68 1.21 -6.61
C GLU A 70 -3.42 2.24 -5.50
N GLY A 71 -4.31 2.24 -4.50
CA GLY A 71 -4.25 3.18 -3.37
C GLY A 71 -4.92 4.52 -3.62
N ALA A 72 -5.16 4.90 -4.88
CA ALA A 72 -6.01 6.04 -5.21
C ALA A 72 -7.49 5.76 -4.90
N ARG A 73 -8.28 6.81 -4.68
CA ARG A 73 -9.72 6.67 -4.60
C ARG A 73 -10.26 6.12 -5.93
N GLY A 74 -11.07 5.04 -5.87
CA GLY A 74 -11.60 4.41 -7.08
C GLY A 74 -12.40 5.37 -7.97
N VAL A 75 -13.15 6.29 -7.37
CA VAL A 75 -13.89 7.31 -8.10
C VAL A 75 -12.98 8.24 -8.91
N ASP A 76 -11.82 8.59 -8.37
CA ASP A 76 -10.86 9.46 -9.07
C ASP A 76 -10.20 8.73 -10.23
N THR A 77 -9.88 7.45 -10.06
CA THR A 77 -9.39 6.59 -11.14
C THR A 77 -10.41 6.51 -12.29
N ILE A 78 -11.66 6.24 -11.99
CA ILE A 78 -12.74 6.16 -12.99
C ILE A 78 -12.90 7.49 -13.72
N ARG A 79 -12.95 8.60 -13.00
CA ARG A 79 -13.10 9.94 -13.60
C ARG A 79 -11.97 10.27 -14.55
N ARG A 80 -10.73 9.94 -14.15
CA ARG A 80 -9.55 10.17 -14.99
C ARG A 80 -9.59 9.36 -16.28
N TYR A 81 -9.88 8.06 -16.21
CA TYR A 81 -9.92 7.19 -17.39
C TYR A 81 -11.10 7.54 -18.30
N ALA A 82 -12.27 7.87 -17.76
CA ALA A 82 -13.42 8.33 -18.54
C ALA A 82 -13.12 9.62 -19.30
N LYS A 83 -12.43 10.57 -18.67
CA LYS A 83 -12.01 11.81 -19.30
C LYS A 83 -11.03 11.55 -20.45
N VAL A 84 -10.01 10.74 -20.22
CA VAL A 84 -8.95 10.46 -21.20
C VAL A 84 -9.48 9.64 -22.37
N GLN A 85 -10.26 8.57 -22.12
CA GLN A 85 -10.67 7.64 -23.15
C GLN A 85 -12.02 7.98 -23.80
N LEU A 86 -12.95 8.58 -23.07
CA LEU A 86 -14.31 8.86 -23.55
C LEU A 86 -14.59 10.36 -23.71
N GLY A 87 -13.69 11.23 -23.27
CA GLY A 87 -13.93 12.68 -23.24
C GLY A 87 -15.05 13.09 -22.29
N LYS A 88 -15.41 12.25 -21.31
CA LYS A 88 -16.51 12.49 -20.38
C LYS A 88 -16.02 13.01 -19.04
N GLU A 89 -16.61 14.12 -18.61
CA GLU A 89 -16.48 14.64 -17.24
C GLU A 89 -17.59 14.02 -16.38
N LEU A 90 -17.23 13.02 -15.57
CA LEU A 90 -18.19 12.38 -14.68
C LEU A 90 -18.30 13.15 -13.35
N THR A 91 -19.51 13.21 -12.83
CA THR A 91 -19.73 13.63 -11.44
C THR A 91 -19.20 12.56 -10.47
N GLU A 92 -18.98 12.93 -9.22
CA GLU A 92 -18.57 11.98 -8.20
C GLU A 92 -19.62 10.89 -7.99
N ALA A 93 -20.90 11.24 -8.04
CA ALA A 93 -22.01 10.28 -7.92
C ALA A 93 -22.04 9.27 -9.07
N GLU A 94 -21.81 9.72 -10.30
CA GLU A 94 -21.70 8.83 -11.47
C GLU A 94 -20.52 7.88 -11.33
N ALA A 95 -19.35 8.39 -10.98
CA ALA A 95 -18.15 7.59 -10.75
C ALA A 95 -18.33 6.61 -9.59
N GLN A 96 -19.05 7.00 -8.54
CA GLN A 96 -19.36 6.10 -7.41
C GLN A 96 -20.23 4.93 -7.84
N ARG A 97 -21.26 5.16 -8.67
CA ARG A 97 -22.08 4.05 -9.22
C ARG A 97 -21.25 3.07 -10.05
N MET A 98 -20.29 3.58 -10.81
CA MET A 98 -19.35 2.75 -11.58
C MET A 98 -18.40 1.98 -10.64
N TYR A 99 -17.92 2.60 -9.60
CA TYR A 99 -17.11 1.93 -8.58
C TYR A 99 -17.87 0.83 -7.85
N ASP A 100 -19.16 1.03 -7.59
CA ASP A 100 -20.01 0.01 -6.96
C ASP A 100 -20.11 -1.26 -7.83
N VAL A 101 -20.10 -1.12 -9.15
CA VAL A 101 -20.02 -2.27 -10.08
C VAL A 101 -18.70 -3.03 -9.90
N LYS A 102 -17.59 -2.30 -9.84
CA LYS A 102 -16.26 -2.89 -9.57
C LYS A 102 -16.23 -3.62 -8.22
N ALA A 103 -16.79 -3.00 -7.18
CA ALA A 103 -16.86 -3.59 -5.85
C ALA A 103 -17.68 -4.89 -5.84
N ARG A 104 -18.79 -4.92 -6.57
CA ARG A 104 -19.59 -6.14 -6.71
C ARG A 104 -18.81 -7.27 -7.36
N TYR A 105 -18.12 -7.02 -8.47
CA TYR A 105 -17.27 -8.02 -9.10
C TYR A 105 -16.18 -8.54 -8.16
N PHE A 106 -15.58 -7.65 -7.40
CA PHE A 106 -14.56 -8.04 -6.42
C PHE A 106 -15.13 -8.95 -5.32
N HIS A 107 -16.29 -8.62 -4.79
CA HIS A 107 -16.94 -9.41 -3.72
C HIS A 107 -17.46 -10.78 -4.17
N GLU A 108 -17.70 -10.97 -5.46
CA GLU A 108 -18.07 -12.28 -6.04
C GLU A 108 -16.88 -13.26 -6.11
N MET A 109 -15.66 -12.78 -5.93
CA MET A 109 -14.45 -13.61 -5.99
C MET A 109 -14.12 -14.21 -4.61
N PRO A 110 -13.43 -15.37 -4.58
CA PRO A 110 -12.92 -15.94 -3.33
C PRO A 110 -12.01 -14.94 -2.60
N GLU A 111 -12.04 -14.97 -1.27
CA GLU A 111 -11.12 -14.17 -0.45
C GLU A 111 -9.67 -14.49 -0.80
N ALA A 112 -8.86 -13.45 -0.98
CA ALA A 112 -7.43 -13.60 -1.20
C ALA A 112 -6.72 -14.10 0.06
N LYS A 113 -5.60 -14.81 -0.12
CA LYS A 113 -4.79 -15.31 0.99
C LYS A 113 -3.93 -14.19 1.58
N ILE A 114 -3.60 -14.36 2.86
CA ILE A 114 -2.54 -13.57 3.51
C ILE A 114 -1.21 -13.98 2.89
N PHE A 115 -0.37 -13.01 2.56
CA PHE A 115 0.98 -13.30 2.06
C PHE A 115 1.83 -14.02 3.11
N ASP A 116 2.66 -14.94 2.63
CA ASP A 116 3.69 -15.55 3.47
C ASP A 116 4.63 -14.49 4.05
N GLY A 117 4.90 -14.61 5.34
CA GLY A 117 5.76 -13.70 6.08
C GLY A 117 5.04 -12.57 6.81
N VAL A 118 3.79 -12.27 6.51
CA VAL A 118 3.05 -11.16 7.17
C VAL A 118 2.94 -11.37 8.67
N THR A 119 2.46 -12.51 9.10
CA THR A 119 2.27 -12.80 10.53
C THR A 119 3.59 -12.83 11.28
N ASP A 120 4.62 -13.43 10.70
CA ASP A 120 5.97 -13.45 11.28
C ASP A 120 6.55 -12.04 11.39
N LEU A 121 6.40 -11.22 10.34
CA LEU A 121 6.83 -9.82 10.36
C LEU A 121 6.11 -9.02 11.46
N MET A 122 4.80 -9.14 11.59
CA MET A 122 4.03 -8.45 12.62
C MET A 122 4.46 -8.86 14.04
N GLN A 123 4.76 -10.15 14.26
CA GLN A 123 5.31 -10.63 15.52
C GLN A 123 6.68 -10.02 15.84
N LYS A 124 7.57 -9.96 14.85
CA LYS A 124 8.89 -9.33 14.98
C LYS A 124 8.78 -7.84 15.29
N ILE A 125 7.90 -7.13 14.61
CA ILE A 125 7.63 -5.70 14.86
C ILE A 125 7.16 -5.50 16.31
N ARG A 126 6.21 -6.29 16.76
CA ARG A 126 5.70 -6.22 18.14
C ARG A 126 6.78 -6.49 19.16
N ARG A 127 7.64 -7.50 18.95
CA ARG A 127 8.78 -7.82 19.82
C ARG A 127 9.81 -6.69 19.86
N SER A 128 9.91 -5.91 18.81
CA SER A 128 10.76 -4.73 18.74
C SER A 128 10.17 -3.52 19.47
N GLY A 129 8.95 -3.64 20.00
CA GLY A 129 8.26 -2.58 20.75
C GLY A 129 7.58 -1.52 19.88
N LEU A 130 7.48 -1.73 18.56
CA LEU A 130 6.83 -0.80 17.65
C LEU A 130 5.32 -1.07 17.58
N LYS A 131 4.56 -0.02 17.33
CA LYS A 131 3.13 -0.09 17.02
C LYS A 131 2.91 -0.50 15.58
N ILE A 132 1.77 -1.14 15.32
CA ILE A 132 1.36 -1.52 13.96
C ILE A 132 0.06 -0.78 13.63
N GLY A 133 0.02 -0.16 12.46
CA GLY A 133 -1.18 0.40 11.87
C GLY A 133 -1.41 -0.14 10.46
N ILE A 134 -2.65 -0.09 10.00
CA ILE A 134 -3.03 -0.45 8.64
C ILE A 134 -3.65 0.78 7.99
N VAL A 135 -3.20 1.09 6.77
CA VAL A 135 -3.61 2.29 6.03
C VAL A 135 -4.08 1.87 4.64
N THR A 136 -5.38 1.76 4.46
CA THR A 136 -6.01 1.33 3.21
C THR A 136 -6.78 2.46 2.54
N GLY A 137 -6.74 2.48 1.21
CA GLY A 137 -7.63 3.33 0.39
C GLY A 137 -9.07 2.81 0.28
N SER A 138 -9.35 1.65 0.84
CA SER A 138 -10.69 1.07 0.85
C SER A 138 -11.58 1.74 1.90
N ALA A 139 -12.88 1.84 1.56
CA ALA A 139 -13.95 2.23 2.47
C ALA A 139 -14.99 1.11 2.66
N GLN A 140 -14.67 -0.09 2.21
CA GLN A 140 -15.62 -1.21 2.20
C GLN A 140 -15.61 -1.92 3.56
N ARG A 141 -16.75 -1.88 4.28
CA ARG A 141 -16.90 -2.51 5.60
C ARG A 141 -16.46 -3.97 5.65
N PRO A 142 -16.83 -4.86 4.70
CA PRO A 142 -16.43 -6.26 4.75
C PRO A 142 -14.92 -6.46 4.78
N LEU A 143 -14.14 -5.62 4.07
CA LEU A 143 -12.68 -5.66 4.08
C LEU A 143 -12.10 -5.20 5.41
N ILE A 144 -12.70 -4.19 6.04
CA ILE A 144 -12.29 -3.68 7.36
C ILE A 144 -12.57 -4.72 8.45
N GLU A 145 -13.74 -5.36 8.40
CA GLU A 145 -14.10 -6.45 9.32
C GLU A 145 -13.14 -7.63 9.18
N ARG A 146 -12.74 -7.94 7.94
CA ARG A 146 -11.75 -8.98 7.67
C ARG A 146 -10.39 -8.65 8.28
N LEU A 147 -9.92 -7.41 8.18
CA LEU A 147 -8.68 -6.96 8.83
C LEU A 147 -8.72 -7.19 10.34
N SER A 148 -9.82 -6.85 10.99
CA SER A 148 -9.99 -7.07 12.43
C SER A 148 -10.00 -8.56 12.79
N ARG A 149 -10.62 -9.40 11.97
CA ARG A 149 -10.63 -10.86 12.15
C ARG A 149 -9.23 -11.44 12.02
N ASP A 150 -8.48 -11.06 10.98
CA ASP A 150 -7.20 -11.68 10.63
C ASP A 150 -6.02 -11.11 11.43
N PHE A 151 -6.06 -9.82 11.79
CA PHE A 151 -4.95 -9.10 12.41
C PHE A 151 -5.30 -8.44 13.74
N GLY A 152 -6.47 -8.71 14.32
CA GLY A 152 -6.92 -8.12 15.59
C GLY A 152 -5.99 -8.40 16.79
N GLU A 153 -5.15 -9.43 16.70
CA GLU A 153 -4.10 -9.69 17.68
C GLU A 153 -3.00 -8.61 17.67
N PHE A 154 -2.73 -8.02 16.50
CA PHE A 154 -1.63 -7.07 16.29
C PHE A 154 -2.09 -5.62 16.19
N VAL A 155 -3.29 -5.40 15.67
CA VAL A 155 -3.82 -4.09 15.30
C VAL A 155 -5.23 -3.95 15.85
N SER A 156 -5.46 -2.95 16.71
CA SER A 156 -6.81 -2.62 17.13
C SER A 156 -7.57 -1.89 16.03
N HIS A 157 -8.90 -1.92 16.09
CA HIS A 157 -9.76 -1.25 15.11
C HIS A 157 -9.43 0.24 14.95
N ASP A 158 -9.11 0.92 16.04
CA ASP A 158 -8.75 2.36 16.03
C ASP A 158 -7.42 2.65 15.32
N GLN A 159 -6.61 1.64 15.05
CA GLN A 159 -5.33 1.76 14.32
C GLN A 159 -5.46 1.45 12.84
N ILE A 160 -6.69 1.25 12.35
CA ILE A 160 -6.99 1.08 10.94
C ILE A 160 -7.43 2.44 10.38
N THR A 161 -6.71 2.91 9.36
CA THR A 161 -7.05 4.11 8.60
C THR A 161 -7.66 3.70 7.27
N THR A 162 -8.80 4.29 6.94
CA THR A 162 -9.58 3.99 5.75
C THR A 162 -9.81 5.24 4.91
N ALA A 163 -10.41 5.09 3.75
CA ALA A 163 -10.80 6.24 2.91
C ALA A 163 -11.77 7.20 3.62
N PHE A 164 -12.52 6.75 4.63
CA PHE A 164 -13.41 7.63 5.41
C PHE A 164 -12.67 8.57 6.35
N ASP A 165 -11.43 8.25 6.72
CA ASP A 165 -10.66 9.02 7.71
C ASP A 165 -9.94 10.23 7.11
N VAL A 166 -9.88 10.33 5.79
CA VAL A 166 -9.10 11.35 5.09
C VAL A 166 -9.88 12.00 3.96
N LYS A 167 -9.54 13.27 3.68
CA LYS A 167 -10.12 13.99 2.54
C LYS A 167 -9.43 13.66 1.23
N ARG A 168 -8.11 13.43 1.29
CA ARG A 168 -7.28 13.10 0.14
C ARG A 168 -6.66 11.72 0.34
N GLY A 169 -6.92 10.83 -0.61
CA GLY A 169 -6.28 9.51 -0.67
C GLY A 169 -4.86 9.58 -1.22
N LYS A 170 -4.17 8.44 -1.20
CA LYS A 170 -2.87 8.28 -1.86
C LYS A 170 -2.96 8.77 -3.31
N PRO A 171 -2.02 9.51 -3.84
CA PRO A 171 -0.64 9.74 -3.38
C PRO A 171 -0.46 10.89 -2.37
N ALA A 172 -1.51 11.53 -1.90
CA ALA A 172 -1.39 12.52 -0.84
C ALA A 172 -0.85 11.88 0.45
N PRO A 173 -0.12 12.63 1.29
CA PRO A 173 0.42 12.09 2.54
C PRO A 173 -0.63 11.85 3.62
N ASP A 174 -1.84 12.38 3.46
CA ASP A 174 -2.92 12.39 4.45
C ASP A 174 -3.19 11.01 5.08
N PRO A 175 -3.28 9.89 4.32
CA PRO A 175 -3.55 8.58 4.91
C PRO A 175 -2.46 8.14 5.88
N TYR A 176 -1.20 8.33 5.56
CA TYR A 176 -0.09 7.94 6.43
C TYR A 176 0.11 8.87 7.60
N LEU A 177 -0.12 10.17 7.44
CA LEU A 177 -0.16 11.11 8.57
C LEU A 177 -1.28 10.75 9.55
N MET A 178 -2.45 10.37 9.06
CA MET A 178 -3.55 9.88 9.90
C MET A 178 -3.17 8.56 10.61
N GLY A 179 -2.51 7.66 9.90
CA GLY A 179 -2.01 6.41 10.48
C GLY A 179 -1.03 6.63 11.62
N LEU A 180 -0.11 7.57 11.50
CA LEU A 180 0.81 7.98 12.57
C LEU A 180 0.08 8.54 13.77
N GLN A 181 -0.91 9.40 13.54
CA GLN A 181 -1.74 9.96 14.61
C GLN A 181 -2.47 8.85 15.39
N LYS A 182 -3.10 7.92 14.68
CA LYS A 182 -3.82 6.78 15.27
C LYS A 182 -2.89 5.81 16.02
N ALA A 183 -1.66 5.63 15.55
CA ALA A 183 -0.71 4.72 16.17
C ALA A 183 -0.16 5.23 17.51
N GLY A 184 -0.13 6.54 17.74
CA GLY A 184 0.37 7.14 18.96
C GLY A 184 0.80 8.59 18.81
N ASP A 185 0.26 9.29 17.79
CA ASP A 185 0.60 10.68 17.48
C ASP A 185 2.10 10.88 17.22
N TYR A 186 2.69 9.95 16.48
CA TYR A 186 4.12 9.96 16.19
C TYR A 186 4.49 10.93 15.07
N ALA A 187 5.72 11.44 15.13
CA ALA A 187 6.29 12.25 14.06
C ALA A 187 6.57 11.40 12.80
N PRO A 188 6.54 11.97 11.59
CA PRO A 188 6.82 11.23 10.37
C PRO A 188 8.11 10.42 10.36
N ALA A 189 9.20 10.98 10.90
CA ALA A 189 10.49 10.30 10.99
C ALA A 189 10.48 9.06 11.92
N GLU A 190 9.46 8.92 12.75
CA GLU A 190 9.26 7.77 13.65
C GLU A 190 8.45 6.64 13.00
N GLY A 191 7.97 6.86 11.77
CA GLY A 191 7.14 5.91 11.03
C GLY A 191 7.88 5.19 9.90
N ILE A 192 7.56 3.90 9.77
CA ILE A 192 7.92 3.07 8.60
C ILE A 192 6.63 2.81 7.83
N VAL A 193 6.63 3.07 6.54
CA VAL A 193 5.54 2.73 5.61
C VAL A 193 5.93 1.52 4.78
N VAL A 194 5.02 0.58 4.61
CA VAL A 194 5.20 -0.63 3.79
C VAL A 194 4.17 -0.63 2.66
N GLU A 195 4.65 -0.53 1.44
CA GLU A 195 3.83 -0.32 0.25
C GLU A 195 4.29 -1.17 -0.95
N ASN A 196 3.33 -1.47 -1.84
CA ASN A 196 3.58 -2.23 -3.08
C ASN A 196 3.26 -1.43 -4.35
N ALA A 197 2.63 -0.28 -4.23
CA ALA A 197 2.12 0.50 -5.36
C ALA A 197 2.80 1.87 -5.46
N PRO A 198 3.00 2.41 -6.68
CA PRO A 198 3.72 3.67 -6.86
C PRO A 198 3.05 4.85 -6.14
N LEU A 199 1.72 4.95 -6.18
CA LEU A 199 1.00 6.04 -5.49
C LEU A 199 1.11 5.93 -3.97
N GLY A 200 1.13 4.70 -3.45
CA GLY A 200 1.31 4.46 -2.02
C GLY A 200 2.72 4.76 -1.55
N VAL A 201 3.73 4.38 -2.32
CA VAL A 201 5.13 4.75 -2.05
C VAL A 201 5.27 6.27 -2.03
N ARG A 202 4.70 6.96 -3.03
CA ARG A 202 4.69 8.43 -3.08
C ARG A 202 4.05 9.03 -1.83
N ALA A 203 2.94 8.48 -1.37
CA ALA A 203 2.25 8.95 -0.16
C ALA A 203 3.12 8.80 1.10
N GLY A 204 3.79 7.65 1.27
CA GLY A 204 4.70 7.41 2.38
C GLY A 204 5.89 8.37 2.38
N VAL A 205 6.48 8.59 1.23
CA VAL A 205 7.60 9.54 1.04
C VAL A 205 7.15 10.97 1.30
N ALA A 206 5.99 11.36 0.76
CA ALA A 206 5.41 12.69 0.98
C ALA A 206 5.06 12.95 2.45
N ALA A 207 4.67 11.92 3.20
CA ALA A 207 4.44 12.01 4.64
C ALA A 207 5.74 12.19 5.44
N GLY A 208 6.90 11.92 4.86
CA GLY A 208 8.20 11.99 5.55
C GLY A 208 8.58 10.71 6.29
N CYS A 209 7.91 9.60 6.00
CA CYS A 209 8.19 8.30 6.60
C CYS A 209 9.31 7.55 5.87
N TYR A 210 10.03 6.71 6.60
CA TYR A 210 10.88 5.70 5.98
C TYR A 210 10.00 4.71 5.21
N THR A 211 10.20 4.64 3.90
CA THR A 211 9.27 3.92 3.03
C THR A 211 9.92 2.67 2.45
N VAL A 212 9.38 1.53 2.85
CA VAL A 212 9.74 0.21 2.35
C VAL A 212 8.81 -0.16 1.22
N ALA A 213 9.35 -0.37 0.03
CA ALA A 213 8.61 -0.94 -1.09
C ALA A 213 8.73 -2.46 -1.08
N VAL A 214 7.62 -3.14 -1.33
CA VAL A 214 7.60 -4.58 -1.56
C VAL A 214 6.97 -4.82 -2.93
N ASN A 215 7.77 -5.26 -3.90
CA ASN A 215 7.29 -5.48 -5.26
C ASN A 215 6.64 -6.86 -5.40
N SER A 216 5.43 -6.98 -4.90
CA SER A 216 4.63 -8.21 -4.96
C SER A 216 3.88 -8.39 -6.29
N GLY A 217 3.96 -7.42 -7.19
CA GLY A 217 3.22 -7.37 -8.47
C GLY A 217 4.13 -7.37 -9.71
N PRO A 218 3.56 -7.07 -10.89
CA PRO A 218 4.24 -7.18 -12.18
C PRO A 218 5.03 -5.92 -12.58
N LEU A 219 4.94 -4.83 -11.83
CA LEU A 219 5.63 -3.59 -12.18
C LEU A 219 7.14 -3.76 -12.04
N ALA A 220 7.91 -3.03 -12.86
CA ALA A 220 9.34 -2.98 -12.70
C ALA A 220 9.72 -2.33 -11.36
N ASP A 221 10.78 -2.80 -10.71
CA ASP A 221 11.27 -2.26 -9.43
C ASP A 221 11.55 -0.75 -9.51
N SER A 222 12.03 -0.28 -10.66
CA SER A 222 12.29 1.15 -10.90
C SER A 222 11.04 2.01 -10.71
N VAL A 223 9.86 1.51 -11.02
CA VAL A 223 8.59 2.25 -10.85
C VAL A 223 8.36 2.62 -9.38
N LEU A 224 8.68 1.72 -8.47
CA LEU A 224 8.56 1.95 -7.03
C LEU A 224 9.74 2.78 -6.48
N LEU A 225 10.94 2.48 -6.93
CA LEU A 225 12.16 3.19 -6.51
C LEU A 225 12.17 4.65 -6.95
N ASP A 226 11.68 4.94 -8.14
CA ASP A 226 11.59 6.31 -8.67
C ASP A 226 10.59 7.17 -7.91
N GLU A 227 9.62 6.58 -7.22
CA GLU A 227 8.74 7.29 -6.28
C GLU A 227 9.42 7.64 -4.95
N GLY A 228 10.64 7.19 -4.72
CA GLY A 228 11.47 7.58 -3.59
C GLY A 228 11.54 6.56 -2.46
N ALA A 229 11.12 5.32 -2.66
CA ALA A 229 11.28 4.27 -1.65
C ALA A 229 12.72 4.19 -1.14
N ASP A 230 12.89 4.05 0.17
CA ASP A 230 14.20 3.97 0.81
C ASP A 230 14.86 2.60 0.61
N ILE A 231 14.04 1.56 0.56
CA ILE A 231 14.47 0.18 0.30
C ILE A 231 13.38 -0.58 -0.43
N LEU A 232 13.76 -1.61 -1.20
CA LEU A 232 12.81 -2.50 -1.88
C LEU A 232 13.12 -3.95 -1.58
N PHE A 233 12.09 -4.72 -1.27
CA PHE A 233 12.13 -6.18 -1.15
C PHE A 233 11.25 -6.83 -2.24
N PRO A 234 11.63 -8.00 -2.75
CA PRO A 234 10.82 -8.69 -3.75
C PRO A 234 9.55 -9.33 -3.17
N THR A 235 9.53 -9.64 -1.87
CA THR A 235 8.39 -10.26 -1.17
C THR A 235 8.32 -9.82 0.29
N ILE A 236 7.14 -9.95 0.90
CA ILE A 236 6.98 -9.75 2.35
C ILE A 236 7.83 -10.73 3.14
N ARG A 237 7.97 -12.00 2.70
CA ARG A 237 8.86 -12.97 3.33
C ARG A 237 10.29 -12.47 3.42
N ARG A 238 10.82 -11.92 2.32
CA ARG A 238 12.17 -11.35 2.30
C ARG A 238 12.31 -10.14 3.24
N PHE A 239 11.27 -9.33 3.34
CA PHE A 239 11.25 -8.22 4.29
C PHE A 239 11.25 -8.77 5.74
N ALA A 240 10.39 -9.71 6.07
CA ALA A 240 10.33 -10.33 7.39
C ALA A 240 11.68 -10.94 7.81
N ASP A 241 12.35 -11.63 6.88
CA ASP A 241 13.66 -12.25 7.13
C ASP A 241 14.79 -11.23 7.35
N ASN A 242 14.58 -9.97 6.95
CA ASN A 242 15.56 -8.89 7.08
C ASN A 242 15.11 -7.76 8.02
N TRP A 243 14.07 -7.99 8.82
CA TRP A 243 13.48 -6.95 9.68
C TRP A 243 14.52 -6.28 10.59
N GLU A 244 15.39 -7.05 11.23
CA GLU A 244 16.39 -6.54 12.18
C GLU A 244 17.42 -5.59 11.55
N ARG A 245 17.54 -5.63 10.20
CA ARG A 245 18.47 -4.74 9.46
C ARG A 245 17.86 -3.36 9.21
N ILE A 246 16.54 -3.22 9.34
CA ILE A 246 15.84 -1.95 9.20
C ILE A 246 15.94 -1.15 10.51
N LEU A 247 15.99 -1.83 11.66
CA LEU A 247 16.15 -1.25 12.98
C LEU A 247 17.60 -0.86 13.28
#